data_89151572aa2d5930dc6f2554976bfc15
#
_entry.id   89151572aa2d5930dc6f2554976bfc15
#
_cell.length_a   1.000
_cell.length_b   1.000
_cell.length_c   1.000
_cell.angle_alpha   90.00
_cell.angle_beta   90.00
_cell.angle_gamma   90.00
#
_symmetry.space_group_name_H-M   'P 1'
#
loop_
_entity.id
_entity.type
_entity.pdbx_description
1 polymer ?
#
loop_
_entity_poly.entity_id
_entity_poly.type
_entity_poly.pdbx_seq_one_letter_code
_entity_poly.pdbx_strand_id
1 'polypeptide(L)'
;MSKRPTDEVLEAPPAGVLSLSGKVALVTGASSGIGRAIALAFAAAGADVAVTYRANRGGANETAEGVRTAGRRVEAICTDVAQAADVEALGDTLRRSFGRVDVWVNNAGADILTGEAAPLSRVEKLDRLLGVDLRGTVLASWKAVELMRAQPSGGVILNMSWDHVLGAGMKGEYAQLFSAAKGGVYSFSRALARAAAPQIRVNVIGSGWIETAYGNELDPAVKQRIAAKIPLGRWGTPEEIAHAAVYLASDAAGYVTGQMLMINGGSVV
;
A
#
# COMPACT_ATOMS: atom_id res chain seq x y z
N MET A 1 -49.23 -12.72 -4.39
CA MET A 1 -48.31 -12.88 -3.24
C MET A 1 -47.04 -13.54 -3.74
N SER A 2 -46.03 -12.75 -4.00
CA SER A 2 -44.70 -13.25 -4.44
C SER A 2 -43.97 -13.82 -3.22
N LYS A 3 -43.55 -15.08 -3.27
CA LYS A 3 -42.69 -15.68 -2.26
C LYS A 3 -41.34 -14.93 -2.26
N ARG A 4 -40.95 -14.40 -1.09
CA ARG A 4 -39.59 -13.91 -0.90
C ARG A 4 -38.63 -15.09 -1.10
N PRO A 5 -37.41 -14.86 -1.68
CA PRO A 5 -36.39 -15.89 -1.70
C PRO A 5 -36.10 -16.31 -0.26
N THR A 6 -36.04 -17.60 -0.05
CA THR A 6 -35.68 -18.25 1.21
C THR A 6 -34.34 -17.74 1.71
N ASP A 7 -34.24 -17.53 3.02
CA ASP A 7 -33.01 -17.29 3.78
C ASP A 7 -31.96 -18.37 3.43
N GLU A 8 -31.17 -18.13 2.38
CA GLU A 8 -29.92 -18.86 2.21
C GLU A 8 -29.05 -18.44 3.37
N VAL A 9 -28.82 -19.34 4.30
CA VAL A 9 -27.84 -19.22 5.36
C VAL A 9 -26.50 -19.00 4.63
N LEU A 10 -25.93 -17.79 4.76
CA LEU A 10 -24.60 -17.51 4.24
C LEU A 10 -23.65 -18.53 4.87
N GLU A 11 -23.18 -19.47 4.07
CA GLU A 11 -22.13 -20.38 4.51
C GLU A 11 -20.92 -19.54 4.94
N ALA A 12 -20.31 -19.93 6.06
CA ALA A 12 -19.09 -19.31 6.51
C ALA A 12 -18.07 -19.38 5.34
N PRO A 13 -17.32 -18.29 5.04
CA PRO A 13 -16.37 -18.31 3.95
C PRO A 13 -15.42 -19.48 4.12
N PRO A 14 -15.12 -20.23 3.05
CA PRO A 14 -14.27 -21.40 3.13
C PRO A 14 -12.93 -21.07 3.77
N ALA A 15 -12.41 -21.96 4.59
CA ALA A 15 -11.08 -21.82 5.19
C ALA A 15 -10.05 -21.54 4.08
N GLY A 16 -9.35 -20.40 4.20
CA GLY A 16 -8.36 -19.98 3.20
C GLY A 16 -8.81 -18.88 2.24
N VAL A 17 -10.02 -18.29 2.40
CA VAL A 17 -10.50 -17.20 1.53
C VAL A 17 -9.60 -15.94 1.58
N LEU A 18 -8.82 -15.74 2.63
CA LEU A 18 -7.77 -14.72 2.75
C LEU A 18 -6.38 -15.24 2.31
N SER A 19 -6.30 -16.47 1.79
CA SER A 19 -5.03 -17.06 1.36
C SER A 19 -4.47 -16.35 0.12
N LEU A 20 -3.16 -16.15 0.12
CA LEU A 20 -2.39 -15.70 -1.03
C LEU A 20 -1.45 -16.81 -1.55
N SER A 21 -1.72 -18.08 -1.21
CA SER A 21 -0.92 -19.22 -1.65
C SER A 21 -0.81 -19.29 -3.17
N GLY A 22 0.43 -19.47 -3.67
CA GLY A 22 0.72 -19.52 -5.10
C GLY A 22 0.70 -18.17 -5.80
N LYS A 23 0.45 -17.07 -5.08
CA LYS A 23 0.52 -15.69 -5.60
C LYS A 23 1.93 -15.13 -5.41
N VAL A 24 2.31 -14.20 -6.27
CA VAL A 24 3.51 -13.38 -6.16
C VAL A 24 3.10 -11.94 -5.88
N ALA A 25 3.59 -11.37 -4.80
CA ALA A 25 3.31 -10.01 -4.40
C ALA A 25 4.56 -9.13 -4.49
N LEU A 26 4.40 -7.90 -4.95
CA LEU A 26 5.41 -6.86 -4.84
C LEU A 26 4.94 -5.79 -3.86
N VAL A 27 5.84 -5.36 -2.96
CA VAL A 27 5.61 -4.23 -2.05
C VAL A 27 6.72 -3.21 -2.20
N THR A 28 6.39 -2.00 -2.65
CA THR A 28 7.38 -0.93 -2.76
C THR A 28 7.62 -0.25 -1.41
N GLY A 29 8.89 0.15 -1.14
CA GLY A 29 9.24 0.79 0.11
C GLY A 29 9.06 -0.11 1.34
N ALA A 30 9.39 -1.40 1.21
CA ALA A 30 9.16 -2.41 2.24
C ALA A 30 10.33 -2.62 3.20
N SER A 31 11.27 -1.69 3.27
CA SER A 31 12.41 -1.77 4.20
C SER A 31 12.05 -1.45 5.66
N SER A 32 10.87 -0.90 5.93
CA SER A 32 10.39 -0.54 7.27
C SER A 32 8.89 -0.29 7.31
N GLY A 33 8.35 -0.05 8.51
CA GLY A 33 7.00 0.48 8.73
C GLY A 33 5.90 -0.33 8.05
N ILE A 34 4.96 0.37 7.43
CA ILE A 34 3.77 -0.23 6.78
C ILE A 34 4.17 -1.20 5.67
N GLY A 35 5.14 -0.85 4.81
CA GLY A 35 5.56 -1.71 3.72
C GLY A 35 6.17 -3.03 4.20
N ARG A 36 6.99 -2.99 5.28
CA ARG A 36 7.51 -4.21 5.93
C ARG A 36 6.37 -5.08 6.46
N ALA A 37 5.43 -4.48 7.20
CA ALA A 37 4.30 -5.22 7.77
C ALA A 37 3.44 -5.88 6.68
N ILE A 38 3.16 -5.19 5.57
CA ILE A 38 2.44 -5.75 4.42
C ILE A 38 3.21 -6.93 3.82
N ALA A 39 4.52 -6.80 3.60
CA ALA A 39 5.33 -7.87 3.03
C ALA A 39 5.33 -9.14 3.90
N LEU A 40 5.46 -8.97 5.22
CA LEU A 40 5.42 -10.08 6.18
C LEU A 40 4.02 -10.72 6.26
N ALA A 41 2.95 -9.92 6.27
CA ALA A 41 1.59 -10.44 6.28
C ALA A 41 1.25 -11.19 4.99
N PHE A 42 1.72 -10.75 3.84
CA PHE A 42 1.56 -11.45 2.57
C PHE A 42 2.30 -12.79 2.56
N ALA A 43 3.52 -12.82 3.11
CA ALA A 43 4.26 -14.08 3.29
C ALA A 43 3.52 -15.04 4.22
N ALA A 44 3.01 -14.58 5.35
CA ALA A 44 2.20 -15.37 6.27
C ALA A 44 0.90 -15.89 5.63
N ALA A 45 0.31 -15.11 4.71
CA ALA A 45 -0.85 -15.53 3.91
C ALA A 45 -0.50 -16.50 2.76
N GLY A 46 0.79 -16.80 2.54
CA GLY A 46 1.26 -17.80 1.59
C GLY A 46 1.82 -17.26 0.26
N ALA A 47 1.99 -15.95 0.10
CA ALA A 47 2.57 -15.37 -1.10
C ALA A 47 4.10 -15.44 -1.11
N ASP A 48 4.70 -15.61 -2.30
CA ASP A 48 6.08 -15.23 -2.55
C ASP A 48 6.16 -13.69 -2.69
N VAL A 49 7.21 -13.06 -2.19
CA VAL A 49 7.23 -11.58 -2.06
C VAL A 49 8.48 -10.97 -2.66
N ALA A 50 8.31 -9.99 -3.53
CA ALA A 50 9.35 -9.03 -3.87
C ALA A 50 9.21 -7.78 -3.01
N VAL A 51 10.31 -7.29 -2.43
CA VAL A 51 10.34 -6.06 -1.63
C VAL A 51 11.27 -5.05 -2.28
N THR A 52 10.85 -3.77 -2.35
CA THR A 52 11.78 -2.75 -2.84
C THR A 52 12.24 -1.81 -1.74
N TYR A 53 13.39 -1.24 -1.93
CA TYR A 53 13.98 -0.20 -1.11
C TYR A 53 14.77 0.78 -2.00
N ARG A 54 14.95 2.02 -1.54
CA ARG A 54 15.81 2.99 -2.21
C ARG A 54 17.21 3.05 -1.55
N ALA A 55 17.27 3.34 -0.27
CA ALA A 55 18.52 3.54 0.47
C ALA A 55 18.68 2.55 1.65
N ASN A 56 17.60 2.15 2.32
CA ASN A 56 17.67 1.30 3.50
C ASN A 56 17.77 -0.20 3.13
N ARG A 57 18.94 -0.60 2.63
CA ARG A 57 19.24 -2.00 2.28
C ARG A 57 19.18 -2.94 3.49
N GLY A 58 19.66 -2.47 4.65
CA GLY A 58 19.65 -3.26 5.88
C GLY A 58 18.24 -3.67 6.26
N GLY A 59 17.33 -2.69 6.34
CA GLY A 59 15.93 -2.95 6.64
C GLY A 59 15.21 -3.81 5.59
N ALA A 60 15.55 -3.69 4.31
CA ALA A 60 15.02 -4.56 3.27
C ALA A 60 15.48 -6.01 3.44
N ASN A 61 16.74 -6.22 3.83
CA ASN A 61 17.27 -7.55 4.13
C ASN A 61 16.60 -8.19 5.35
N GLU A 62 16.33 -7.41 6.40
CA GLU A 62 15.56 -7.88 7.58
C GLU A 62 14.14 -8.30 7.18
N THR A 63 13.47 -7.50 6.32
CA THR A 63 12.15 -7.86 5.80
C THR A 63 12.21 -9.15 4.98
N ALA A 64 13.21 -9.27 4.11
CA ALA A 64 13.42 -10.48 3.30
C ALA A 64 13.67 -11.71 4.17
N GLU A 65 14.42 -11.57 5.28
CA GLU A 65 14.65 -12.68 6.20
C GLU A 65 13.35 -13.13 6.89
N GLY A 66 12.50 -12.17 7.30
CA GLY A 66 11.17 -12.50 7.84
C GLY A 66 10.29 -13.25 6.83
N VAL A 67 10.34 -12.89 5.55
CA VAL A 67 9.62 -13.61 4.48
C VAL A 67 10.18 -15.03 4.30
N ARG A 68 11.51 -15.23 4.33
CA ARG A 68 12.13 -16.58 4.27
C ARG A 68 11.74 -17.42 5.47
N THR A 69 11.70 -16.86 6.66
CA THR A 69 11.28 -17.54 7.90
C THR A 69 9.83 -18.03 7.79
N ALA A 70 8.96 -17.34 7.05
CA ALA A 70 7.62 -17.79 6.72
C ALA A 70 7.60 -18.88 5.60
N GLY A 71 8.76 -19.38 5.16
CA GLY A 71 8.87 -20.42 4.13
C GLY A 71 8.55 -19.93 2.71
N ARG A 72 8.66 -18.61 2.43
CA ARG A 72 8.31 -18.04 1.13
C ARG A 72 9.56 -17.56 0.38
N ARG A 73 9.47 -17.57 -0.95
CA ARG A 73 10.53 -16.99 -1.78
C ARG A 73 10.49 -15.46 -1.64
N VAL A 74 11.67 -14.84 -1.67
CA VAL A 74 11.78 -13.38 -1.59
C VAL A 74 12.93 -12.86 -2.41
N GLU A 75 12.78 -11.66 -2.95
CA GLU A 75 13.84 -10.85 -3.55
C GLU A 75 13.77 -9.42 -3.04
N ALA A 76 14.91 -8.85 -2.63
CA ALA A 76 15.03 -7.46 -2.22
C ALA A 76 15.70 -6.66 -3.35
N ILE A 77 14.98 -5.71 -3.93
CA ILE A 77 15.35 -5.00 -5.15
C ILE A 77 15.55 -3.51 -4.84
N CYS A 78 16.72 -2.96 -5.16
CA CYS A 78 16.96 -1.53 -5.07
C CYS A 78 16.20 -0.82 -6.21
N THR A 79 15.30 0.12 -5.86
CA THR A 79 14.43 0.79 -6.82
C THR A 79 14.08 2.18 -6.31
N ASP A 80 14.37 3.22 -7.07
CA ASP A 80 13.78 4.53 -6.89
C ASP A 80 12.52 4.64 -7.76
N VAL A 81 11.35 4.57 -7.14
CA VAL A 81 10.07 4.60 -7.87
C VAL A 81 9.85 5.92 -8.62
N ALA A 82 10.56 7.00 -8.26
CA ALA A 82 10.52 8.26 -8.99
C ALA A 82 11.26 8.20 -10.35
N GLN A 83 12.08 7.16 -10.59
CA GLN A 83 12.83 6.97 -11.82
C GLN A 83 12.14 5.95 -12.74
N ALA A 84 11.74 6.37 -13.93
CA ALA A 84 11.07 5.48 -14.88
C ALA A 84 11.95 4.28 -15.26
N ALA A 85 13.26 4.47 -15.43
CA ALA A 85 14.21 3.40 -15.76
C ALA A 85 14.28 2.33 -14.65
N ASP A 86 14.24 2.75 -13.37
CA ASP A 86 14.24 1.82 -12.24
C ASP A 86 12.94 1.00 -12.19
N VAL A 87 11.80 1.62 -12.49
CA VAL A 87 10.51 0.93 -12.55
C VAL A 87 10.47 -0.07 -13.70
N GLU A 88 11.05 0.24 -14.84
CA GLU A 88 11.21 -0.71 -15.95
C GLU A 88 12.09 -1.90 -15.53
N ALA A 89 13.27 -1.64 -14.97
CA ALA A 89 14.19 -2.66 -14.48
C ALA A 89 13.57 -3.55 -13.38
N LEU A 90 12.74 -2.97 -12.51
CA LEU A 90 11.94 -3.70 -11.51
C LEU A 90 10.99 -4.70 -12.19
N GLY A 91 10.26 -4.26 -13.22
CA GLY A 91 9.37 -5.14 -13.98
C GLY A 91 10.11 -6.30 -14.63
N ASP A 92 11.27 -6.04 -15.23
CA ASP A 92 12.11 -7.09 -15.82
C ASP A 92 12.64 -8.07 -14.78
N THR A 93 13.01 -7.57 -13.60
CA THR A 93 13.46 -8.42 -12.50
C THR A 93 12.35 -9.34 -12.00
N LEU A 94 11.14 -8.82 -11.79
CA LEU A 94 9.98 -9.63 -11.42
C LEU A 94 9.69 -10.73 -12.43
N ARG A 95 9.76 -10.39 -13.73
CA ARG A 95 9.56 -11.37 -14.81
C ARG A 95 10.60 -12.48 -14.79
N ARG A 96 11.89 -12.14 -14.58
CA ARG A 96 12.99 -13.12 -14.51
C ARG A 96 12.93 -13.99 -13.24
N SER A 97 12.68 -13.38 -12.07
CA SER A 97 12.78 -14.09 -10.78
C SER A 97 11.54 -14.86 -10.42
N PHE A 98 10.36 -14.35 -10.76
CA PHE A 98 9.09 -14.96 -10.35
C PHE A 98 8.22 -15.42 -11.52
N GLY A 99 8.42 -14.90 -12.73
CA GLY A 99 7.61 -15.22 -13.90
C GLY A 99 6.23 -14.56 -13.93
N ARG A 100 5.78 -13.99 -12.82
CA ARG A 100 4.46 -13.36 -12.65
C ARG A 100 4.45 -12.33 -11.51
N VAL A 101 3.41 -11.51 -11.47
CA VAL A 101 3.06 -10.68 -10.31
C VAL A 101 1.53 -10.60 -10.18
N ASP A 102 0.99 -11.03 -9.05
CA ASP A 102 -0.45 -11.10 -8.81
C ASP A 102 -0.96 -9.95 -7.94
N VAL A 103 -0.10 -9.42 -7.06
CA VAL A 103 -0.41 -8.30 -6.18
C VAL A 103 0.72 -7.28 -6.27
N TRP A 104 0.37 -6.03 -6.50
CA TRP A 104 1.31 -4.91 -6.54
C TRP A 104 0.90 -3.84 -5.55
N VAL A 105 1.72 -3.58 -4.55
CA VAL A 105 1.45 -2.54 -3.53
C VAL A 105 2.39 -1.36 -3.74
N ASN A 106 1.83 -0.23 -4.11
CA ASN A 106 2.51 1.05 -4.16
C ASN A 106 2.47 1.71 -2.78
N ASN A 107 3.46 1.34 -1.93
CA ASN A 107 3.58 1.86 -0.58
C ASN A 107 4.74 2.86 -0.44
N ALA A 108 5.75 2.84 -1.31
CA ALA A 108 6.85 3.79 -1.25
C ALA A 108 6.34 5.24 -1.15
N GLY A 109 6.88 5.99 -0.21
CA GLY A 109 6.54 7.38 0.05
C GLY A 109 7.76 8.18 0.47
N ALA A 110 7.72 9.49 0.25
CA ALA A 110 8.78 10.40 0.63
C ALA A 110 8.60 10.92 2.04
N ASP A 111 9.65 10.82 2.84
CA ASP A 111 9.75 11.63 4.05
C ASP A 111 10.11 13.09 3.65
N ILE A 112 9.35 14.05 4.17
CA ILE A 112 9.58 15.48 4.03
C ILE A 112 9.62 16.21 5.39
N LEU A 113 9.52 15.46 6.49
CA LEU A 113 9.35 16.02 7.82
C LEU A 113 10.56 15.79 8.72
N THR A 114 11.31 14.72 8.50
CA THR A 114 12.40 14.29 9.38
C THR A 114 13.73 14.16 8.62
N GLY A 115 14.80 13.91 9.35
CA GLY A 115 16.13 13.68 8.82
C GLY A 115 16.61 14.74 7.82
N GLU A 116 17.21 14.31 6.73
CA GLU A 116 17.74 15.19 5.68
C GLU A 116 16.68 16.02 4.95
N ALA A 117 15.41 15.61 5.05
CA ALA A 117 14.31 16.32 4.40
C ALA A 117 13.72 17.47 5.25
N ALA A 118 13.97 17.48 6.55
CA ALA A 118 13.45 18.51 7.44
C ALA A 118 13.82 19.94 7.01
N PRO A 119 15.09 20.24 6.62
CA PRO A 119 15.51 21.60 6.23
C PRO A 119 15.13 21.99 4.80
N LEU A 120 14.55 21.10 3.99
CA LEU A 120 14.17 21.42 2.60
C LEU A 120 13.13 22.54 2.54
N SER A 121 13.22 23.36 1.51
CA SER A 121 12.21 24.38 1.20
C SER A 121 10.84 23.74 0.86
N ARG A 122 9.78 24.53 0.89
CA ARG A 122 8.44 24.06 0.53
C ARG A 122 8.36 23.51 -0.90
N VAL A 123 9.06 24.13 -1.83
CA VAL A 123 9.09 23.71 -3.24
C VAL A 123 9.80 22.37 -3.37
N GLU A 124 10.98 22.19 -2.75
CA GLU A 124 11.70 20.92 -2.75
C GLU A 124 10.91 19.79 -2.11
N LYS A 125 10.18 20.08 -1.01
CA LYS A 125 9.28 19.13 -0.37
C LYS A 125 8.11 18.73 -1.27
N LEU A 126 7.51 19.71 -1.97
CA LEU A 126 6.46 19.46 -2.95
C LEU A 126 6.96 18.60 -4.10
N ASP A 127 8.10 18.94 -4.70
CA ASP A 127 8.70 18.19 -5.81
C ASP A 127 9.03 16.76 -5.40
N ARG A 128 9.54 16.58 -4.18
CA ARG A 128 9.84 15.26 -3.62
C ARG A 128 8.58 14.41 -3.44
N LEU A 129 7.52 14.95 -2.87
CA LEU A 129 6.23 14.25 -2.72
C LEU A 129 5.60 13.93 -4.08
N LEU A 130 5.53 14.90 -4.98
CA LEU A 130 4.97 14.67 -6.31
C LEU A 130 5.79 13.66 -7.10
N GLY A 131 7.12 13.70 -6.98
CA GLY A 131 8.01 12.77 -7.64
C GLY A 131 7.86 11.33 -7.16
N VAL A 132 7.90 11.12 -5.85
CA VAL A 132 7.86 9.77 -5.25
C VAL A 132 6.43 9.27 -5.09
N ASP A 133 5.58 10.02 -4.36
CA ASP A 133 4.29 9.51 -3.93
C ASP A 133 3.27 9.48 -5.09
N LEU A 134 3.24 10.51 -5.94
CA LEU A 134 2.28 10.58 -7.05
C LEU A 134 2.86 9.97 -8.32
N ARG A 135 3.91 10.59 -8.89
CA ARG A 135 4.50 10.13 -10.15
C ARG A 135 5.02 8.70 -10.04
N GLY A 136 5.71 8.36 -8.95
CA GLY A 136 6.19 7.00 -8.70
C GLY A 136 5.06 5.98 -8.64
N THR A 137 3.97 6.27 -7.94
CA THR A 137 2.77 5.42 -7.92
C THR A 137 2.16 5.23 -9.31
N VAL A 138 2.10 6.30 -10.11
CA VAL A 138 1.57 6.23 -11.49
C VAL A 138 2.43 5.33 -12.36
N LEU A 139 3.75 5.55 -12.40
CA LEU A 139 4.69 4.76 -13.19
C LEU A 139 4.65 3.27 -12.81
N ALA A 140 4.73 2.99 -11.51
CA ALA A 140 4.70 1.64 -10.99
C ALA A 140 3.35 0.94 -11.24
N SER A 141 2.23 1.67 -11.16
CA SER A 141 0.92 1.12 -11.50
C SER A 141 0.79 0.81 -12.99
N TRP A 142 1.34 1.63 -13.88
CA TRP A 142 1.34 1.34 -15.32
C TRP A 142 2.18 0.10 -15.63
N LYS A 143 3.34 -0.06 -15.00
CA LYS A 143 4.15 -1.28 -15.14
C LYS A 143 3.43 -2.51 -14.59
N ALA A 144 2.75 -2.39 -13.44
CA ALA A 144 1.92 -3.46 -12.90
C ALA A 144 0.83 -3.89 -13.89
N VAL A 145 0.10 -2.94 -14.49
CA VAL A 145 -0.94 -3.22 -15.49
C VAL A 145 -0.36 -3.92 -16.71
N GLU A 146 0.79 -3.48 -17.22
CA GLU A 146 1.48 -4.13 -18.34
C GLU A 146 1.75 -5.61 -18.04
N LEU A 147 2.38 -5.90 -16.89
CA LEU A 147 2.73 -7.26 -16.48
C LEU A 147 1.48 -8.12 -16.24
N MET A 148 0.49 -7.59 -15.52
CA MET A 148 -0.72 -8.31 -15.16
C MET A 148 -1.63 -8.59 -16.35
N ARG A 149 -1.64 -7.72 -17.37
CA ARG A 149 -2.37 -7.96 -18.62
C ARG A 149 -1.74 -9.05 -19.49
N ALA A 150 -0.42 -9.22 -19.37
CA ALA A 150 0.29 -10.27 -20.10
C ALA A 150 0.10 -11.67 -19.51
N GLN A 151 -0.55 -11.79 -18.34
CA GLN A 151 -0.82 -13.07 -17.66
C GLN A 151 -2.33 -13.36 -17.59
N PRO A 152 -2.75 -14.64 -17.69
CA PRO A 152 -4.18 -15.01 -17.71
C PRO A 152 -4.93 -14.66 -16.41
N SER A 153 -4.23 -14.65 -15.27
CA SER A 153 -4.82 -14.44 -13.95
C SER A 153 -5.19 -12.99 -13.65
N GLY A 154 -4.71 -12.03 -14.47
CA GLY A 154 -4.83 -10.62 -14.10
C GLY A 154 -4.10 -10.29 -12.79
N GLY A 155 -4.68 -9.44 -11.94
CA GLY A 155 -4.04 -9.10 -10.67
C GLY A 155 -4.77 -8.07 -9.82
N VAL A 156 -4.09 -7.63 -8.76
CA VAL A 156 -4.56 -6.61 -7.82
C VAL A 156 -3.50 -5.55 -7.62
N ILE A 157 -3.89 -4.28 -7.74
CA ILE A 157 -3.05 -3.12 -7.41
C ILE A 157 -3.62 -2.43 -6.17
N LEU A 158 -2.78 -2.20 -5.17
CA LEU A 158 -3.10 -1.47 -3.96
C LEU A 158 -2.23 -0.22 -3.88
N ASN A 159 -2.85 0.95 -3.84
CA ASN A 159 -2.16 2.23 -3.73
C ASN A 159 -2.34 2.83 -2.33
N MET A 160 -1.25 3.26 -1.70
CA MET A 160 -1.32 3.90 -0.39
C MET A 160 -1.67 5.38 -0.55
N SER A 161 -2.74 5.80 0.12
CA SER A 161 -3.16 7.18 0.22
C SER A 161 -3.34 7.58 1.69
N TRP A 162 -4.00 8.68 1.92
CA TRP A 162 -4.22 9.28 3.22
C TRP A 162 -5.73 9.48 3.45
N ASP A 163 -6.23 9.21 4.64
CA ASP A 163 -7.65 9.34 4.99
C ASP A 163 -8.18 10.77 4.82
N HIS A 164 -7.38 11.77 5.13
CA HIS A 164 -7.77 13.18 5.01
C HIS A 164 -8.05 13.68 3.58
N VAL A 165 -7.78 12.89 2.54
CA VAL A 165 -8.15 13.26 1.15
C VAL A 165 -9.66 13.15 0.89
N LEU A 166 -10.40 12.42 1.71
CA LEU A 166 -11.87 12.31 1.63
C LEU A 166 -12.61 13.18 2.63
N GLY A 167 -11.93 13.64 3.69
CA GLY A 167 -12.53 14.44 4.74
C GLY A 167 -12.34 15.94 4.54
N ALA A 168 -12.52 16.69 5.62
CA ALA A 168 -12.34 18.16 5.64
C ALA A 168 -10.87 18.61 5.47
N GLY A 169 -9.96 17.67 5.25
CA GLY A 169 -8.53 17.94 5.22
C GLY A 169 -7.94 18.15 6.62
N MET A 170 -6.62 18.31 6.69
CA MET A 170 -5.92 18.63 7.92
C MET A 170 -5.31 20.03 7.82
N LYS A 171 -5.34 20.76 8.93
CA LYS A 171 -4.65 22.06 9.04
C LYS A 171 -3.14 21.83 9.15
N GLY A 172 -2.37 22.66 8.49
CA GLY A 172 -0.91 22.64 8.58
C GLY A 172 -0.25 22.89 7.23
N GLU A 173 0.97 23.37 7.28
CA GLU A 173 1.73 23.74 6.08
C GLU A 173 1.95 22.53 5.17
N TYR A 174 2.38 21.42 5.74
CA TYR A 174 2.70 20.21 4.96
C TYR A 174 1.47 19.38 4.62
N ALA A 175 0.36 19.54 5.35
CA ALA A 175 -0.89 18.85 5.04
C ALA A 175 -1.38 19.14 3.62
N GLN A 176 -1.16 20.37 3.13
CA GLN A 176 -1.50 20.78 1.75
C GLN A 176 -0.70 19.97 0.72
N LEU A 177 0.60 19.74 0.99
CA LEU A 177 1.49 19.01 0.11
C LEU A 177 1.12 17.52 0.05
N PHE A 178 0.88 16.91 1.22
CA PHE A 178 0.38 15.53 1.30
C PHE A 178 -0.99 15.38 0.63
N SER A 179 -1.91 16.32 0.84
CA SER A 179 -3.23 16.29 0.20
C SER A 179 -3.14 16.37 -1.31
N ALA A 180 -2.23 17.17 -1.86
CA ALA A 180 -2.01 17.27 -3.30
C ALA A 180 -1.52 15.93 -3.87
N ALA A 181 -0.48 15.34 -3.26
CA ALA A 181 0.08 14.08 -3.75
C ALA A 181 -0.88 12.90 -3.53
N LYS A 182 -1.39 12.72 -2.32
CA LYS A 182 -2.25 11.58 -1.96
C LYS A 182 -3.67 11.68 -2.53
N GLY A 183 -4.20 12.91 -2.69
CA GLY A 183 -5.42 13.17 -3.45
C GLY A 183 -5.27 12.81 -4.93
N GLY A 184 -4.12 13.13 -5.52
CA GLY A 184 -3.75 12.69 -6.87
C GLY A 184 -3.71 11.18 -7.01
N VAL A 185 -3.07 10.48 -6.07
CA VAL A 185 -3.05 9.00 -6.01
C VAL A 185 -4.46 8.43 -5.93
N TYR A 186 -5.32 8.97 -5.06
CA TYR A 186 -6.70 8.51 -4.94
C TYR A 186 -7.48 8.67 -6.25
N SER A 187 -7.45 9.86 -6.85
CA SER A 187 -8.15 10.15 -8.10
C SER A 187 -7.65 9.29 -9.26
N PHE A 188 -6.32 9.16 -9.39
CA PHE A 188 -5.66 8.30 -10.38
C PHE A 188 -6.10 6.84 -10.23
N SER A 189 -6.11 6.31 -9.00
CA SER A 189 -6.47 4.92 -8.72
C SER A 189 -7.89 4.58 -9.13
N ARG A 190 -8.84 5.50 -8.95
CA ARG A 190 -10.23 5.32 -9.38
C ARG A 190 -10.37 5.26 -10.90
N ALA A 191 -9.64 6.14 -11.60
CA ALA A 191 -9.61 6.11 -13.07
C ALA A 191 -8.97 4.82 -13.58
N LEU A 192 -7.85 4.40 -12.96
CA LEU A 192 -7.14 3.18 -13.31
C LEU A 192 -8.01 1.93 -13.06
N ALA A 193 -8.77 1.87 -11.97
CA ALA A 193 -9.67 0.77 -11.67
C ALA A 193 -10.68 0.53 -12.79
N ARG A 194 -11.23 1.61 -13.36
CA ARG A 194 -12.18 1.51 -14.49
C ARG A 194 -11.50 1.07 -15.77
N ALA A 195 -10.28 1.52 -16.01
CA ALA A 195 -9.53 1.22 -17.23
C ALA A 195 -8.91 -0.20 -17.22
N ALA A 196 -8.62 -0.74 -16.03
CA ALA A 196 -7.96 -2.04 -15.87
C ALA A 196 -8.92 -3.21 -15.68
N ALA A 197 -10.18 -2.94 -15.32
CA ALA A 197 -11.22 -3.95 -15.20
C ALA A 197 -11.56 -4.58 -16.58
N PRO A 198 -12.07 -5.82 -16.61
CA PRO A 198 -12.35 -6.70 -15.46
C PRO A 198 -11.11 -7.48 -14.96
N GLN A 199 -10.00 -7.43 -15.66
CA GLN A 199 -8.85 -8.30 -15.44
C GLN A 199 -8.04 -7.91 -14.18
N ILE A 200 -8.04 -6.62 -13.81
CA ILE A 200 -7.23 -6.11 -12.70
C ILE A 200 -8.12 -5.29 -11.78
N ARG A 201 -8.08 -5.60 -10.47
CA ARG A 201 -8.69 -4.78 -9.45
C ARG A 201 -7.70 -3.73 -8.94
N VAL A 202 -8.15 -2.51 -8.74
CA VAL A 202 -7.31 -1.43 -8.20
C VAL A 202 -8.05 -0.80 -7.03
N ASN A 203 -7.45 -0.82 -5.85
CA ASN A 203 -8.02 -0.21 -4.66
C ASN A 203 -6.98 0.67 -3.95
N VAL A 204 -7.47 1.48 -3.04
CA VAL A 204 -6.68 2.41 -2.25
C VAL A 204 -6.82 2.06 -0.77
N ILE A 205 -5.71 2.12 -0.04
CA ILE A 205 -5.72 2.09 1.43
C ILE A 205 -5.47 3.52 1.91
N GLY A 206 -6.45 4.09 2.59
CA GLY A 206 -6.37 5.40 3.24
C GLY A 206 -5.93 5.22 4.69
N SER A 207 -4.65 5.39 4.96
CA SER A 207 -4.14 5.28 6.33
C SER A 207 -4.42 6.56 7.12
N GLY A 208 -4.80 6.39 8.38
CA GLY A 208 -4.76 7.44 9.39
C GLY A 208 -3.38 7.56 10.04
N TRP A 209 -3.39 7.93 11.32
CA TRP A 209 -2.17 7.99 12.14
C TRP A 209 -1.69 6.60 12.51
N ILE A 210 -0.57 6.17 11.94
CA ILE A 210 0.01 4.83 12.12
C ILE A 210 1.38 4.94 12.81
N GLU A 211 1.64 4.04 13.74
CA GLU A 211 2.91 3.95 14.47
C GLU A 211 4.04 3.52 13.54
N THR A 212 4.76 4.50 13.03
CA THR A 212 5.95 4.33 12.18
C THR A 212 7.11 5.12 12.80
N ALA A 213 8.27 5.11 12.15
CA ALA A 213 9.43 5.90 12.60
C ALA A 213 9.08 7.36 12.89
N TYR A 214 8.25 7.99 12.06
CA TYR A 214 7.77 9.37 12.27
C TYR A 214 7.04 9.53 13.63
N GLY A 215 6.16 8.61 13.98
CA GLY A 215 5.44 8.65 15.26
C GLY A 215 6.35 8.50 16.48
N ASN A 216 7.50 7.84 16.31
CA ASN A 216 8.50 7.67 17.38
C ASN A 216 9.36 8.92 17.60
N GLU A 217 9.48 9.79 16.60
CA GLU A 217 10.21 11.05 16.70
C GLU A 217 9.35 12.21 17.24
N LEU A 218 8.05 12.03 17.37
CA LEU A 218 7.14 13.03 17.93
C LEU A 218 7.26 13.13 19.44
N ASP A 219 7.11 14.36 19.95
CA ASP A 219 6.91 14.58 21.38
C ASP A 219 5.72 13.74 21.90
N PRO A 220 5.89 12.98 22.99
CA PRO A 220 4.84 12.12 23.55
C PRO A 220 3.52 12.86 23.82
N ALA A 221 3.58 14.13 24.26
CA ALA A 221 2.38 14.94 24.51
C ALA A 221 1.66 15.32 23.20
N VAL A 222 2.41 15.50 22.10
CA VAL A 222 1.83 15.72 20.76
C VAL A 222 1.15 14.43 20.29
N LYS A 223 1.84 13.29 20.41
CA LYS A 223 1.29 11.97 20.04
C LYS A 223 0.00 11.68 20.81
N GLN A 224 -0.03 11.92 22.11
CA GLN A 224 -1.21 11.73 22.96
C GLN A 224 -2.37 12.65 22.58
N ARG A 225 -2.09 13.93 22.27
CA ARG A 225 -3.12 14.89 21.82
C ARG A 225 -3.74 14.46 20.48
N ILE A 226 -2.96 13.86 19.59
CA ILE A 226 -3.47 13.29 18.35
C ILE A 226 -4.35 12.07 18.66
N ALA A 227 -3.86 11.13 19.45
CA ALA A 227 -4.59 9.93 19.87
C ALA A 227 -5.95 10.27 20.48
N ALA A 228 -6.01 11.31 21.33
CA ALA A 228 -7.26 11.75 21.97
C ALA A 228 -8.33 12.27 20.98
N LYS A 229 -7.96 12.59 19.73
CA LYS A 229 -8.89 13.00 18.67
C LYS A 229 -9.35 11.86 17.78
N ILE A 230 -8.70 10.71 17.88
CA ILE A 230 -9.07 9.51 17.17
C ILE A 230 -10.19 8.81 17.94
N PRO A 231 -11.34 8.48 17.37
CA PRO A 231 -12.43 7.79 18.08
C PRO A 231 -12.01 6.52 18.81
N LEU A 232 -11.09 5.71 18.22
CA LEU A 232 -10.54 4.53 18.91
C LEU A 232 -9.47 4.87 19.97
N GLY A 233 -9.17 6.14 20.22
CA GLY A 233 -8.31 6.62 21.31
C GLY A 233 -6.83 6.31 21.17
N ARG A 234 -6.38 5.82 20.02
CA ARG A 234 -4.97 5.43 19.77
C ARG A 234 -4.58 5.56 18.31
N TRP A 235 -3.29 5.56 18.07
CA TRP A 235 -2.75 5.34 16.74
C TRP A 235 -2.98 3.89 16.30
N GLY A 236 -3.09 3.67 15.00
CA GLY A 236 -3.08 2.33 14.41
C GLY A 236 -1.66 1.77 14.33
N THR A 237 -1.56 0.47 14.08
CA THR A 237 -0.27 -0.20 13.86
C THR A 237 -0.04 -0.51 12.38
N PRO A 238 1.21 -0.70 11.93
CA PRO A 238 1.50 -1.17 10.58
C PRO A 238 0.79 -2.49 10.25
N GLU A 239 0.61 -3.38 11.21
CA GLU A 239 -0.07 -4.68 11.07
C GLU A 239 -1.56 -4.51 10.75
N GLU A 240 -2.23 -3.50 11.31
CA GLU A 240 -3.63 -3.21 11.01
C GLU A 240 -3.81 -2.79 9.54
N ILE A 241 -2.85 -2.04 8.99
CA ILE A 241 -2.82 -1.74 7.55
C ILE A 241 -2.54 -3.01 6.73
N ALA A 242 -1.61 -3.84 7.21
CA ALA A 242 -1.23 -5.08 6.52
C ALA A 242 -2.39 -6.08 6.43
N HIS A 243 -3.20 -6.21 7.48
CA HIS A 243 -4.41 -7.06 7.46
C HIS A 243 -5.43 -6.59 6.41
N ALA A 244 -5.63 -5.27 6.29
CA ALA A 244 -6.48 -4.72 5.24
C ALA A 244 -5.91 -4.98 3.83
N ALA A 245 -4.58 -4.91 3.68
CA ALA A 245 -3.92 -5.23 2.41
C ALA A 245 -4.11 -6.71 2.04
N VAL A 246 -3.99 -7.64 2.99
CA VAL A 246 -4.27 -9.07 2.77
C VAL A 246 -5.71 -9.27 2.29
N TYR A 247 -6.69 -8.67 2.97
CA TYR A 247 -8.08 -8.74 2.55
C TYR A 247 -8.27 -8.25 1.10
N LEU A 248 -7.80 -7.04 0.79
CA LEU A 248 -7.97 -6.45 -0.54
C LEU A 248 -7.22 -7.24 -1.64
N ALA A 249 -6.11 -7.90 -1.30
CA ALA A 249 -5.33 -8.73 -2.22
C ALA A 249 -5.95 -10.10 -2.45
N SER A 250 -6.75 -10.60 -1.51
CA SER A 250 -7.34 -11.94 -1.54
C SER A 250 -8.61 -12.02 -2.40
N ASP A 251 -9.08 -13.24 -2.58
CA ASP A 251 -10.31 -13.52 -3.31
C ASP A 251 -11.57 -13.08 -2.52
N ALA A 252 -11.45 -12.86 -1.19
CA ALA A 252 -12.50 -12.26 -0.36
C ALA A 252 -12.94 -10.88 -0.86
N ALA A 253 -12.03 -10.15 -1.49
CA ALA A 253 -12.30 -8.82 -2.07
C ALA A 253 -12.57 -8.89 -3.59
N GLY A 254 -12.98 -10.05 -4.12
CA GLY A 254 -13.16 -10.26 -5.58
C GLY A 254 -14.13 -9.30 -6.25
N TYR A 255 -15.08 -8.72 -5.51
CA TYR A 255 -16.04 -7.73 -6.03
C TYR A 255 -15.72 -6.29 -5.58
N VAL A 256 -14.50 -6.03 -5.08
CA VAL A 256 -14.05 -4.71 -4.61
C VAL A 256 -13.01 -4.15 -5.56
N THR A 257 -13.35 -3.08 -6.28
CA THR A 257 -12.42 -2.30 -7.13
C THR A 257 -12.83 -0.83 -7.16
N GLY A 258 -11.86 0.07 -7.32
CA GLY A 258 -12.07 1.52 -7.34
C GLY A 258 -12.42 2.12 -5.97
N GLN A 259 -12.28 1.36 -4.88
CA GLN A 259 -12.63 1.79 -3.54
C GLN A 259 -11.42 2.27 -2.76
N MET A 260 -11.66 3.15 -1.81
CA MET A 260 -10.70 3.48 -0.75
C MET A 260 -11.20 2.89 0.56
N LEU A 261 -10.41 1.99 1.12
CA LEU A 261 -10.64 1.43 2.45
C LEU A 261 -9.85 2.26 3.46
N MET A 262 -10.57 2.96 4.34
CA MET A 262 -9.94 3.78 5.37
C MET A 262 -9.62 2.94 6.62
N ILE A 263 -8.35 2.99 7.03
CA ILE A 263 -7.85 2.33 8.24
C ILE A 263 -7.28 3.45 9.13
N ASN A 264 -8.16 4.10 9.88
CA ASN A 264 -7.87 5.36 10.53
C ASN A 264 -8.47 5.53 11.94
N GLY A 265 -9.05 4.46 12.51
CA GLY A 265 -9.66 4.51 13.83
C GLY A 265 -10.87 5.45 13.96
N GLY A 266 -11.48 5.83 12.82
CA GLY A 266 -12.62 6.75 12.77
C GLY A 266 -12.23 8.23 12.72
N SER A 267 -10.95 8.56 12.50
CA SER A 267 -10.47 9.96 12.46
C SER A 267 -11.16 10.81 11.38
N VAL A 268 -11.48 10.17 10.28
CA VAL A 268 -12.23 10.73 9.15
C VAL A 268 -13.30 9.73 8.75
N VAL A 269 -14.52 10.20 8.58
CA VAL A 269 -15.68 9.39 8.18
C VAL A 269 -16.36 10.03 6.99
#